data_01ebae7ac70dfc50d82613a50b522107
#
_entry.id   01ebae7ac70dfc50d82613a50b522107
#
_cell.length_a   1.000
_cell.length_b   1.000
_cell.length_c   1.000
_cell.angle_alpha   90.00
_cell.angle_beta   90.00
_cell.angle_gamma   90.00
#
_symmetry.space_group_name_H-M   'P 1'
#
loop_
_entity.id
_entity.type
_entity.pdbx_description
1 polymer ?
#
loop_
_entity_poly.entity_id
_entity_poly.type
_entity_poly.pdbx_seq_one_letter_code
_entity_poly.pdbx_strand_id
1 'polypeptide(L)'
;DARNGVKFKLISAAAEVLGVSVRTPWCEYPEEVKQVFLYGNEQTRKLRVPFIGVMNDLQRQWDDPRTLSYMRQGLETYRSDVTCPVCKGERLRPELLSVYVGDGDKRYSYGEMNSMSLSQLRAAFAGLEFSERRAAVAERLTAAISSRLAFLENVGLGYLSLNRRADTLSGGEM
;
A
#
# COMPACT_ATOMS: atom_id res chain seq x y z
N ASP A 1 -23.76 26.05 5.97
CA ASP A 1 -23.14 26.34 7.25
C ASP A 1 -22.66 25.03 7.89
N ALA A 2 -21.36 24.83 7.93
CA ALA A 2 -20.75 23.55 8.38
C ALA A 2 -21.12 23.20 9.84
N ARG A 3 -21.50 24.19 10.63
CA ARG A 3 -21.87 24.03 12.05
C ARG A 3 -23.24 23.40 12.28
N ASN A 4 -24.09 23.33 11.26
CA ASN A 4 -25.42 22.71 11.36
C ASN A 4 -25.49 21.28 10.78
N GLY A 5 -24.37 20.77 10.26
CA GLY A 5 -24.31 19.42 9.71
C GLY A 5 -24.45 18.34 10.78
N VAL A 6 -25.03 17.19 10.39
CA VAL A 6 -25.18 16.01 11.25
C VAL A 6 -23.84 15.58 11.88
N LYS A 7 -22.77 15.63 11.10
CA LYS A 7 -21.42 15.27 11.59
C LYS A 7 -20.93 16.24 12.70
N PHE A 8 -21.18 17.53 12.58
CA PHE A 8 -20.82 18.48 13.61
C PHE A 8 -21.58 18.24 14.93
N LYS A 9 -22.87 17.91 14.84
CA LYS A 9 -23.69 17.57 16.02
C LYS A 9 -23.16 16.31 16.73
N LEU A 10 -22.73 15.31 15.96
CA LEU A 10 -22.13 14.09 16.52
C LEU A 10 -20.80 14.36 17.24
N ILE A 11 -19.93 15.16 16.62
CA ILE A 11 -18.66 15.57 17.23
C ILE A 11 -18.91 16.41 18.49
N SER A 12 -19.88 17.30 18.46
CA SER A 12 -20.25 18.13 19.63
C SER A 12 -20.76 17.27 20.78
N ALA A 13 -21.61 16.28 20.52
CA ALA A 13 -22.10 15.35 21.53
C ALA A 13 -20.97 14.48 22.12
N ALA A 14 -20.02 14.06 21.29
CA ALA A 14 -18.83 13.34 21.76
C ALA A 14 -17.94 14.24 22.64
N ALA A 15 -17.74 15.50 22.26
CA ALA A 15 -16.97 16.48 23.03
C ALA A 15 -17.61 16.74 24.41
N GLU A 16 -18.93 16.84 24.47
CA GLU A 16 -19.68 17.04 25.72
C GLU A 16 -19.46 15.87 26.70
N VAL A 17 -19.54 14.64 26.21
CA VAL A 17 -19.26 13.42 27.02
C VAL A 17 -17.81 13.36 27.50
N LEU A 18 -16.89 13.89 26.71
CA LEU A 18 -15.45 13.94 27.05
C LEU A 18 -15.10 15.16 27.94
N GLY A 19 -16.06 16.04 28.21
CA GLY A 19 -15.84 17.25 29.01
C GLY A 19 -14.95 18.30 28.35
N VAL A 20 -14.89 18.31 27.00
CA VAL A 20 -14.05 19.23 26.23
C VAL A 20 -14.89 20.11 25.30
N SER A 21 -14.35 21.27 24.93
CA SER A 21 -15.03 22.22 24.05
C SER A 21 -14.62 21.99 22.60
N VAL A 22 -15.58 21.85 21.68
CA VAL A 22 -15.31 21.79 20.22
C VAL A 22 -14.64 23.04 19.64
N ARG A 23 -14.51 24.10 20.43
CA ARG A 23 -13.82 25.34 20.03
C ARG A 23 -12.33 25.29 20.33
N THR A 24 -11.88 24.34 21.15
CA THR A 24 -10.46 24.14 21.45
C THR A 24 -9.72 23.71 20.17
N PRO A 25 -8.60 24.35 19.84
CA PRO A 25 -7.76 23.91 18.73
C PRO A 25 -7.33 22.45 18.87
N TRP A 26 -7.25 21.71 17.75
CA TRP A 26 -6.90 20.29 17.78
C TRP A 26 -5.56 19.99 18.47
N CYS A 27 -4.56 20.86 18.29
CA CYS A 27 -3.23 20.71 18.91
C CYS A 27 -3.25 20.79 20.45
N GLU A 28 -4.25 21.47 21.03
CA GLU A 28 -4.38 21.67 22.47
C GLU A 28 -5.13 20.54 23.19
N TYR A 29 -5.77 19.62 22.45
CA TYR A 29 -6.40 18.47 23.09
C TYR A 29 -5.36 17.48 23.63
N PRO A 30 -5.61 16.88 24.82
CA PRO A 30 -4.86 15.73 25.31
C PRO A 30 -4.89 14.59 24.29
N GLU A 31 -3.81 13.80 24.24
CA GLU A 31 -3.72 12.71 23.25
C GLU A 31 -4.84 11.67 23.43
N GLU A 32 -5.27 11.39 24.64
CA GLU A 32 -6.38 10.50 24.94
C GLU A 32 -7.69 10.99 24.31
N VAL A 33 -7.96 12.30 24.35
CA VAL A 33 -9.15 12.91 23.74
C VAL A 33 -9.06 12.84 22.21
N LYS A 34 -7.88 13.09 21.63
CA LYS A 34 -7.64 12.93 20.19
C LYS A 34 -7.91 11.50 19.73
N GLN A 35 -7.44 10.50 20.47
CA GLN A 35 -7.70 9.10 20.18
C GLN A 35 -9.19 8.77 20.17
N VAL A 36 -9.96 9.32 21.11
CA VAL A 36 -11.41 9.12 21.14
C VAL A 36 -12.10 9.80 19.97
N PHE A 37 -11.68 11.00 19.55
CA PHE A 37 -12.23 11.63 18.35
C PHE A 37 -11.89 10.83 17.07
N LEU A 38 -10.72 10.24 17.00
CA LEU A 38 -10.32 9.47 15.83
C LEU A 38 -11.00 8.08 15.79
N TYR A 39 -11.04 7.35 16.91
CA TYR A 39 -11.42 5.93 16.92
C TYR A 39 -12.66 5.61 17.77
N GLY A 40 -13.19 6.58 18.51
CA GLY A 40 -14.29 6.38 19.45
C GLY A 40 -13.89 5.59 20.70
N ASN A 41 -14.79 5.53 21.67
CA ASN A 41 -14.68 4.67 22.86
C ASN A 41 -16.06 4.13 23.25
N GLU A 42 -16.14 3.37 24.35
CA GLU A 42 -17.40 2.82 24.83
C GLU A 42 -18.42 3.91 25.22
N GLN A 43 -17.99 5.02 25.78
CA GLN A 43 -18.87 6.11 26.21
C GLN A 43 -19.49 6.80 25.00
N THR A 44 -18.68 7.13 23.97
CA THR A 44 -19.17 7.79 22.75
C THR A 44 -20.04 6.87 21.89
N ARG A 45 -19.84 5.54 21.96
CA ARG A 45 -20.68 4.55 21.27
C ARG A 45 -22.06 4.38 21.93
N LYS A 46 -22.20 4.69 23.22
CA LYS A 46 -23.48 4.64 23.96
C LYS A 46 -24.34 5.90 23.78
N LEU A 47 -23.88 6.90 23.05
CA LEU A 47 -24.69 8.09 22.70
C LEU A 47 -25.94 7.67 21.93
N ARG A 48 -27.00 8.50 22.01
CA ARG A 48 -28.27 8.28 21.28
C ARG A 48 -28.04 8.04 19.78
N VAL A 49 -27.08 8.74 19.20
CA VAL A 49 -26.51 8.43 17.88
C VAL A 49 -25.06 8.08 18.15
N PRO A 50 -24.65 6.81 17.96
CA PRO A 50 -23.30 6.37 18.28
C PRO A 50 -22.23 7.13 17.53
N PHE A 51 -21.26 7.66 18.26
CA PHE A 51 -20.05 8.21 17.68
C PHE A 51 -18.93 7.16 17.73
N ILE A 52 -18.61 6.60 16.58
CA ILE A 52 -17.61 5.52 16.45
C ILE A 52 -16.19 6.02 16.20
N GLY A 53 -16.00 7.33 16.12
CA GLY A 53 -14.76 7.98 15.72
C GLY A 53 -14.71 8.29 14.22
N VAL A 54 -13.98 9.35 13.88
CA VAL A 54 -13.91 9.85 12.50
C VAL A 54 -13.28 8.81 11.56
N MET A 55 -12.19 8.16 11.98
CA MET A 55 -11.48 7.18 11.17
C MET A 55 -12.35 5.95 10.90
N ASN A 56 -13.01 5.43 11.92
CA ASN A 56 -13.91 4.29 11.77
C ASN A 56 -15.15 4.62 10.92
N ASP A 57 -15.66 5.87 10.98
CA ASP A 57 -16.77 6.30 10.13
C ASP A 57 -16.34 6.41 8.66
N LEU A 58 -15.16 6.98 8.38
CA LEU A 58 -14.58 7.05 7.03
C LEU A 58 -14.33 5.65 6.46
N GLN A 59 -13.75 4.73 7.26
CA GLN A 59 -13.52 3.35 6.85
C GLN A 59 -14.84 2.64 6.54
N ARG A 60 -15.85 2.78 7.38
CA ARG A 60 -17.17 2.20 7.14
C ARG A 60 -17.81 2.71 5.85
N GLN A 61 -17.70 4.02 5.57
CA GLN A 61 -18.21 4.59 4.33
C GLN A 61 -17.43 4.08 3.11
N TRP A 62 -16.14 3.84 3.23
CA TRP A 62 -15.32 3.26 2.17
C TRP A 62 -15.73 1.81 1.86
N ASP A 63 -15.97 1.01 2.90
CA ASP A 63 -16.28 -0.43 2.79
C ASP A 63 -17.74 -0.67 2.37
N ASP A 64 -18.65 0.31 2.51
CA ASP A 64 -20.04 0.17 2.10
C ASP A 64 -20.16 0.18 0.56
N PRO A 65 -20.59 -0.93 -0.08
CA PRO A 65 -20.72 -1.00 -1.53
C PRO A 65 -21.76 -0.02 -2.09
N ARG A 66 -22.66 0.51 -1.26
CA ARG A 66 -23.69 1.49 -1.64
C ARG A 66 -23.15 2.92 -1.65
N THR A 67 -21.93 3.16 -1.20
CA THR A 67 -21.30 4.48 -1.24
C THR A 67 -21.16 4.93 -2.69
N LEU A 68 -21.73 6.09 -3.00
CA LEU A 68 -21.71 6.67 -4.34
C LEU A 68 -20.28 7.00 -4.79
N SER A 69 -20.01 6.85 -6.08
CA SER A 69 -18.66 7.01 -6.66
C SER A 69 -18.01 8.36 -6.35
N TYR A 70 -18.78 9.46 -6.40
CA TYR A 70 -18.26 10.79 -6.07
C TYR A 70 -17.90 10.93 -4.58
N MET A 71 -18.64 10.28 -3.68
CA MET A 71 -18.29 10.25 -2.25
C MET A 71 -17.02 9.44 -2.01
N ARG A 72 -16.90 8.30 -2.72
CA ARG A 72 -15.70 7.45 -2.66
C ARG A 72 -14.45 8.20 -3.14
N GLN A 73 -14.56 8.94 -4.24
CA GLN A 73 -13.48 9.81 -4.72
C GLN A 73 -13.07 10.87 -3.68
N GLY A 74 -14.02 11.45 -2.96
CA GLY A 74 -13.72 12.34 -1.84
C GLY A 74 -13.00 11.65 -0.68
N LEU A 75 -13.32 10.37 -0.42
CA LEU A 75 -12.64 9.57 0.62
C LEU A 75 -11.21 9.19 0.23
N GLU A 76 -10.90 9.07 -1.05
CA GLU A 76 -9.55 8.76 -1.54
C GLU A 76 -8.51 9.80 -1.08
N THR A 77 -8.91 11.07 -0.93
CA THR A 77 -8.02 12.14 -0.46
C THR A 77 -7.51 11.93 0.98
N TYR A 78 -8.21 11.13 1.77
CA TYR A 78 -7.83 10.79 3.16
C TYR A 78 -7.06 9.47 3.27
N ARG A 79 -6.76 8.82 2.15
CA ARG A 79 -6.01 7.56 2.10
C ARG A 79 -4.59 7.81 1.62
N SER A 80 -3.68 7.07 2.20
CA SER A 80 -2.28 7.01 1.73
C SER A 80 -1.87 5.54 1.59
N ASP A 81 -1.00 5.29 0.63
CA ASP A 81 -0.39 3.98 0.49
C ASP A 81 0.64 3.77 1.58
N VAL A 82 0.50 2.70 2.32
CA VAL A 82 1.44 2.31 3.37
C VAL A 82 2.08 0.99 2.98
N THR A 83 3.40 0.93 3.10
CA THR A 83 4.13 -0.32 2.87
C THR A 83 3.66 -1.38 3.87
N CYS A 84 3.25 -2.54 3.36
CA CYS A 84 2.78 -3.65 4.19
C CYS A 84 3.89 -4.06 5.18
N PRO A 85 3.63 -4.08 6.51
CA PRO A 85 4.66 -4.43 7.51
C PRO A 85 5.07 -5.90 7.44
N VAL A 86 4.23 -6.76 6.88
CA VAL A 86 4.49 -8.21 6.76
C VAL A 86 5.41 -8.51 5.58
N CYS A 87 5.01 -8.11 4.36
CA CYS A 87 5.81 -8.38 3.16
C CYS A 87 6.76 -7.25 2.77
N LYS A 88 6.77 -6.12 3.49
CA LYS A 88 7.63 -4.95 3.26
C LYS A 88 7.65 -4.45 1.79
N GLY A 89 6.52 -4.61 1.11
CA GLY A 89 6.39 -4.20 -0.29
C GLY A 89 6.59 -5.32 -1.32
N GLU A 90 7.06 -6.49 -0.91
CA GLU A 90 7.37 -7.60 -1.83
C GLU A 90 6.13 -8.29 -2.43
N ARG A 91 4.94 -8.03 -1.89
CA ARG A 91 3.64 -8.58 -2.35
C ARG A 91 3.53 -10.10 -2.33
N LEU A 92 4.47 -10.78 -1.69
CA LEU A 92 4.52 -12.22 -1.49
C LEU A 92 4.40 -12.60 -0.01
N ARG A 93 4.02 -13.83 0.24
CA ARG A 93 4.07 -14.40 1.59
C ARG A 93 5.53 -14.55 2.04
N PRO A 94 5.83 -14.39 3.35
CA PRO A 94 7.20 -14.48 3.86
C PRO A 94 7.92 -15.78 3.47
N GLU A 95 7.20 -16.90 3.38
CA GLU A 95 7.76 -18.20 3.02
C GLU A 95 8.32 -18.20 1.58
N LEU A 96 7.71 -17.43 0.68
CA LEU A 96 8.16 -17.32 -0.72
C LEU A 96 9.35 -16.38 -0.89
N LEU A 97 9.61 -15.51 0.08
CA LEU A 97 10.78 -14.63 0.04
C LEU A 97 12.10 -15.40 0.26
N SER A 98 12.01 -16.64 0.75
CA SER A 98 13.16 -17.54 0.92
C SER A 98 13.45 -18.39 -0.32
N VAL A 99 12.73 -18.16 -1.42
CA VAL A 99 12.98 -18.85 -2.70
C VAL A 99 14.03 -18.07 -3.50
N TYR A 100 15.09 -18.77 -3.92
CA TYR A 100 16.21 -18.21 -4.67
C TYR A 100 16.28 -18.81 -6.07
N VAL A 101 16.70 -18.00 -7.02
CA VAL A 101 17.00 -18.41 -8.41
C VAL A 101 18.51 -18.35 -8.60
N GLY A 102 19.08 -19.42 -9.18
CA GLY A 102 20.51 -19.63 -9.31
C GLY A 102 21.06 -20.60 -8.28
N ASP A 103 22.28 -21.07 -8.50
CA ASP A 103 23.04 -21.94 -7.61
C ASP A 103 24.35 -21.24 -7.17
N GLY A 104 24.94 -21.71 -6.07
CA GLY A 104 26.17 -21.15 -5.53
C GLY A 104 26.04 -19.71 -4.98
N ASP A 105 27.06 -18.90 -5.19
CA ASP A 105 27.15 -17.54 -4.68
C ASP A 105 26.34 -16.51 -5.48
N LYS A 106 26.04 -16.84 -6.76
CA LYS A 106 25.24 -16.00 -7.66
C LYS A 106 23.79 -16.44 -7.66
N ARG A 107 23.12 -16.22 -6.57
CA ARG A 107 21.69 -16.50 -6.41
C ARG A 107 20.96 -15.25 -5.94
N TYR A 108 19.77 -15.04 -6.42
CA TYR A 108 18.92 -13.90 -6.06
C TYR A 108 17.58 -14.38 -5.57
N SER A 109 17.06 -13.74 -4.53
CA SER A 109 15.66 -13.92 -4.12
C SER A 109 14.73 -13.21 -5.10
N TYR A 110 13.46 -13.59 -5.08
CA TYR A 110 12.44 -12.93 -5.90
C TYR A 110 12.34 -11.43 -5.60
N GLY A 111 12.44 -11.05 -4.32
CA GLY A 111 12.38 -9.64 -3.90
C GLY A 111 13.53 -8.82 -4.46
N GLU A 112 14.76 -9.33 -4.35
CA GLU A 112 15.94 -8.70 -4.92
C GLU A 112 15.79 -8.49 -6.43
N MET A 113 15.34 -9.53 -7.16
CA MET A 113 15.14 -9.45 -8.60
C MET A 113 14.07 -8.43 -9.00
N ASN A 114 12.97 -8.35 -8.25
CA ASN A 114 11.90 -7.37 -8.50
C ASN A 114 12.31 -5.93 -8.24
N SER A 115 13.23 -5.70 -7.32
CA SER A 115 13.73 -4.36 -6.97
C SER A 115 14.80 -3.84 -7.92
N MET A 116 15.45 -4.73 -8.68
CA MET A 116 16.44 -4.36 -9.70
C MET A 116 15.81 -3.59 -10.83
N SER A 117 16.56 -2.66 -11.45
CA SER A 117 16.19 -2.13 -12.76
C SER A 117 16.22 -3.24 -13.82
N LEU A 118 15.46 -3.09 -14.92
CA LEU A 118 15.41 -4.11 -15.98
C LEU A 118 16.80 -4.37 -16.57
N SER A 119 17.67 -3.33 -16.68
CA SER A 119 19.06 -3.49 -17.11
C SER A 119 19.89 -4.31 -16.10
N GLN A 120 19.74 -4.03 -14.79
CA GLN A 120 20.40 -4.82 -13.74
C GLN A 120 19.89 -6.27 -13.71
N LEU A 121 18.58 -6.43 -13.83
CA LEU A 121 17.95 -7.74 -13.86
C LEU A 121 18.45 -8.58 -15.04
N ARG A 122 18.58 -7.99 -16.23
CA ARG A 122 19.16 -8.66 -17.39
C ARG A 122 20.60 -9.09 -17.15
N ALA A 123 21.42 -8.23 -16.57
CA ALA A 123 22.80 -8.56 -16.21
C ALA A 123 22.87 -9.70 -15.16
N ALA A 124 21.96 -9.67 -14.17
CA ALA A 124 21.83 -10.73 -13.18
C ALA A 124 21.51 -12.08 -13.82
N PHE A 125 20.51 -12.12 -14.73
CA PHE A 125 20.15 -13.34 -15.46
C PHE A 125 21.29 -13.88 -16.33
N ALA A 126 22.10 -13.03 -16.94
CA ALA A 126 23.27 -13.44 -17.73
C ALA A 126 24.39 -14.04 -16.86
N GLY A 127 24.43 -13.70 -15.58
CA GLY A 127 25.42 -14.21 -14.62
C GLY A 127 24.96 -15.39 -13.78
N LEU A 128 23.71 -15.88 -13.94
CA LEU A 128 23.20 -17.00 -13.17
C LEU A 128 23.90 -18.30 -13.56
N GLU A 129 24.22 -19.09 -12.56
CA GLU A 129 24.77 -20.44 -12.70
C GLU A 129 23.73 -21.45 -12.24
N PHE A 130 23.67 -22.60 -12.91
CA PHE A 130 22.75 -23.68 -12.57
C PHE A 130 23.48 -25.01 -12.61
N SER A 131 23.15 -25.90 -11.68
CA SER A 131 23.64 -27.28 -11.69
C SER A 131 23.22 -28.01 -12.96
N GLU A 132 23.99 -29.01 -13.40
CA GLU A 132 23.74 -29.79 -14.62
C GLU A 132 22.29 -30.30 -14.73
N ARG A 133 21.71 -30.75 -13.60
CA ARG A 133 20.34 -31.24 -13.54
C ARG A 133 19.29 -30.17 -13.90
N ARG A 134 19.59 -28.90 -13.66
CA ARG A 134 18.67 -27.77 -13.90
C ARG A 134 19.02 -26.99 -15.17
N ALA A 135 20.23 -27.17 -15.68
CA ALA A 135 20.78 -26.37 -16.77
C ALA A 135 19.87 -26.36 -18.01
N ALA A 136 19.40 -27.51 -18.46
CA ALA A 136 18.57 -27.61 -19.68
C ALA A 136 17.22 -26.88 -19.57
N VAL A 137 16.60 -26.87 -18.39
CA VAL A 137 15.35 -26.13 -18.15
C VAL A 137 15.65 -24.65 -17.95
N ALA A 138 16.70 -24.33 -17.21
CA ALA A 138 17.12 -22.98 -16.91
C ALA A 138 17.52 -22.22 -18.18
N GLU A 139 18.28 -22.85 -19.09
CA GLU A 139 18.70 -22.25 -20.35
C GLU A 139 17.54 -21.74 -21.18
N ARG A 140 16.49 -22.54 -21.35
CA ARG A 140 15.31 -22.13 -22.12
C ARG A 140 14.55 -20.98 -21.47
N LEU A 141 14.40 -21.00 -20.14
CA LEU A 141 13.69 -19.96 -19.40
C LEU A 141 14.48 -18.65 -19.36
N THR A 142 15.78 -18.73 -19.06
CA THR A 142 16.65 -17.55 -19.01
C THR A 142 16.81 -16.89 -20.37
N ALA A 143 16.90 -17.67 -21.47
CA ALA A 143 16.93 -17.13 -22.82
C ALA A 143 15.64 -16.35 -23.15
N ALA A 144 14.47 -16.93 -22.83
CA ALA A 144 13.19 -16.27 -23.06
C ALA A 144 13.02 -14.97 -22.22
N ILE A 145 13.46 -15.00 -20.97
CA ILE A 145 13.42 -13.82 -20.09
C ILE A 145 14.41 -12.76 -20.60
N SER A 146 15.65 -13.13 -20.91
CA SER A 146 16.67 -12.21 -21.40
C SER A 146 16.25 -11.53 -22.71
N SER A 147 15.59 -12.23 -23.61
CA SER A 147 15.06 -11.65 -24.87
C SER A 147 14.00 -10.56 -24.57
N ARG A 148 13.09 -10.81 -23.64
CA ARG A 148 12.06 -9.84 -23.23
C ARG A 148 12.65 -8.62 -22.51
N LEU A 149 13.62 -8.85 -21.63
CA LEU A 149 14.32 -7.75 -20.95
C LEU A 149 15.12 -6.90 -21.94
N ALA A 150 15.79 -7.51 -22.91
CA ALA A 150 16.49 -6.81 -23.98
C ALA A 150 15.53 -5.94 -24.81
N PHE A 151 14.33 -6.44 -25.13
CA PHE A 151 13.32 -5.66 -25.82
C PHE A 151 12.90 -4.43 -25.01
N LEU A 152 12.59 -4.59 -23.71
CA LEU A 152 12.20 -3.47 -22.85
C LEU A 152 13.33 -2.45 -22.70
N GLU A 153 14.57 -2.89 -22.64
CA GLU A 153 15.73 -2.01 -22.57
C GLU A 153 15.91 -1.22 -23.88
N ASN A 154 15.73 -1.88 -25.04
CA ASN A 154 15.82 -1.23 -26.35
C ASN A 154 14.76 -0.15 -26.60
N VAL A 155 13.57 -0.28 -25.98
CA VAL A 155 12.53 0.77 -26.02
C VAL A 155 12.74 1.84 -24.93
N GLY A 156 13.87 1.81 -24.21
CA GLY A 156 14.25 2.85 -23.26
C GLY A 156 13.73 2.66 -21.85
N LEU A 157 13.13 1.50 -21.50
CA LEU A 157 12.55 1.23 -20.19
C LEU A 157 13.53 0.56 -19.20
N GLY A 158 14.82 0.47 -19.52
CA GLY A 158 15.85 -0.21 -18.75
C GLY A 158 15.98 0.25 -17.29
N TYR A 159 15.57 1.46 -16.97
CA TYR A 159 15.59 2.03 -15.62
C TYR A 159 14.42 1.61 -14.73
N LEU A 160 13.34 1.07 -15.30
CA LEU A 160 12.18 0.61 -14.54
C LEU A 160 12.48 -0.66 -13.75
N SER A 161 11.78 -0.87 -12.64
CA SER A 161 11.78 -2.11 -11.88
C SER A 161 10.44 -2.83 -12.00
N LEU A 162 10.43 -4.19 -11.88
CA LEU A 162 9.21 -4.99 -11.94
C LEU A 162 8.27 -4.72 -10.76
N ASN A 163 8.80 -4.23 -9.66
CA ASN A 163 8.04 -3.90 -8.46
C ASN A 163 7.33 -2.53 -8.57
N ARG A 164 7.60 -1.71 -9.61
CA ARG A 164 6.95 -0.44 -9.81
C ARG A 164 5.45 -0.62 -10.04
N ARG A 165 4.64 0.24 -9.43
CA ARG A 165 3.19 0.21 -9.58
C ARG A 165 2.79 0.75 -10.97
N ALA A 166 1.81 0.10 -11.59
CA ALA A 166 1.34 0.49 -12.94
C ALA A 166 0.73 1.91 -12.97
N ASP A 167 0.07 2.34 -11.89
CA ASP A 167 -0.50 3.69 -11.75
C ASP A 167 0.53 4.80 -11.58
N THR A 168 1.80 4.46 -11.36
CA THR A 168 2.92 5.41 -11.31
C THR A 168 3.67 5.51 -12.64
N LEU A 169 3.28 4.72 -13.64
CA LEU A 169 3.86 4.78 -14.98
C LEU A 169 3.32 6.00 -15.73
N SER A 170 4.19 6.67 -16.48
CA SER A 170 3.78 7.73 -17.40
C SER A 170 3.12 7.15 -18.66
N GLY A 171 2.34 7.96 -19.40
CA GLY A 171 1.68 7.50 -20.61
C GLY A 171 2.62 6.98 -21.71
N GLY A 172 3.91 7.32 -21.67
CA GLY A 172 4.93 6.78 -22.57
C GLY A 172 5.61 5.48 -22.08
N GLU A 173 5.38 5.11 -20.83
CA GLU A 173 5.90 3.88 -20.20
C GLU A 173 4.86 2.74 -20.22
N MET A 174 3.59 3.04 -20.55
CA MET A 174 2.50 2.10 -20.76
C MET A 174 2.47 1.66 -22.22
#